data_586c90e364fcfc422947767969d1a232
#
_entry.id   586c90e364fcfc422947767969d1a232
#
_cell.length_a   1.000
_cell.length_b   1.000
_cell.length_c   1.000
_cell.angle_alpha   90.00
_cell.angle_beta   90.00
_cell.angle_gamma   90.00
#
_symmetry.space_group_name_H-M   'P 1'
#
loop_
_entity.id
_entity.type
_entity.pdbx_description
1 polymer ?
#
loop_
_entity_poly.entity_id
_entity_poly.type
_entity_poly.pdbx_seq_one_letter_code
_entity_poly.pdbx_strand_id
1 'polypeptide(L)'
;MRFFATTFRGLEDVAASEVSGIVGEEAEADVSKVFFTGSAGDCVKVNLASQTVNKVFLLLLKDRAESLETVESLAASVDYTNLITRGQSFAVEAERVGAHPFTSLDIAASVGRAVVESYRAATGFKLRVDLKNPDIKLYVILRGDELLLGLNTTGESLHRRFYRRGAHRAALSPTVANAVVRISGWKPGRTLLDPFCGSGTIPLEAAIYGLGMCPGARTGRLAFQKICLFDVEVAEKVREGMLRRERRGAVDVVGLDISGKALALAEESKAVFGFDCGVRFVQGDVFKLDKYITQRVDTVVCNPPFGVRIRVKDPEKFYTEAFKAVMNACPNAFLTVICNKPFKMLRALENSHYNPISLKKVLLGDIAAYVFSSVGMSVDSVFAGQRVSEQI
;
A
#
# COMPACT_ATOMS: atom_id res chain seq x y z
N MET A 1 15.31 8.04 16.50
CA MET A 1 14.72 9.01 15.56
C MET A 1 13.23 8.70 15.40
N ARG A 2 12.42 9.70 15.06
CA ARG A 2 11.00 9.49 14.78
C ARG A 2 10.75 9.56 13.28
N PHE A 3 9.91 8.68 12.77
CA PHE A 3 9.57 8.56 11.35
C PHE A 3 8.07 8.50 11.17
N PHE A 4 7.62 8.80 9.96
CA PHE A 4 6.27 8.45 9.54
C PHE A 4 6.27 7.84 8.15
N ALA A 5 5.33 6.95 7.90
CA ALA A 5 5.13 6.33 6.60
C ALA A 5 3.70 6.58 6.12
N THR A 6 3.53 6.95 4.86
CA THR A 6 2.19 7.16 4.28
C THR A 6 1.60 5.85 3.80
N THR A 7 0.29 5.70 3.98
CA THR A 7 -0.52 4.58 3.48
C THR A 7 -1.86 5.08 2.96
N PHE A 8 -2.70 4.20 2.43
CA PHE A 8 -4.06 4.56 2.05
C PHE A 8 -4.95 4.68 3.27
N ARG A 9 -5.81 5.70 3.29
CA ARG A 9 -6.76 5.92 4.39
C ARG A 9 -7.70 4.72 4.52
N GLY A 10 -7.82 4.21 5.75
CA GLY A 10 -8.54 3.00 6.10
C GLY A 10 -7.66 1.75 6.14
N LEU A 11 -6.35 1.85 5.83
CA LEU A 11 -5.38 0.75 5.93
C LEU A 11 -4.26 1.03 6.94
N GLU A 12 -4.42 2.05 7.77
CA GLU A 12 -3.39 2.50 8.71
C GLU A 12 -3.05 1.44 9.76
N ASP A 13 -4.04 0.71 10.25
CA ASP A 13 -3.87 -0.39 11.21
C ASP A 13 -3.08 -1.57 10.61
N VAL A 14 -3.35 -1.91 9.35
CA VAL A 14 -2.62 -2.96 8.62
C VAL A 14 -1.17 -2.53 8.41
N ALA A 15 -0.95 -1.28 8.02
CA ALA A 15 0.38 -0.73 7.83
C ALA A 15 1.15 -0.60 9.16
N ALA A 16 0.49 -0.18 10.25
CA ALA A 16 1.09 -0.10 11.58
C ALA A 16 1.52 -1.49 12.08
N SER A 17 0.66 -2.49 11.94
CA SER A 17 0.99 -3.88 12.28
C SER A 17 2.20 -4.40 11.49
N GLU A 18 2.28 -4.10 10.19
CA GLU A 18 3.43 -4.47 9.37
C GLU A 18 4.70 -3.76 9.82
N VAL A 19 4.65 -2.43 9.99
CA VAL A 19 5.81 -1.62 10.40
C VAL A 19 6.31 -2.07 11.77
N SER A 20 5.40 -2.32 12.74
CA SER A 20 5.76 -2.87 14.05
C SER A 20 6.53 -4.19 13.92
N GLY A 21 6.06 -5.09 13.05
CA GLY A 21 6.76 -6.37 12.79
C GLY A 21 8.14 -6.21 12.14
N ILE A 22 8.37 -5.13 11.39
CA ILE A 22 9.66 -4.85 10.74
C ILE A 22 10.65 -4.22 11.72
N VAL A 23 10.19 -3.26 12.53
CA VAL A 23 11.08 -2.50 13.45
C VAL A 23 11.26 -3.18 14.80
N GLY A 24 10.31 -4.02 15.22
CA GLY A 24 10.31 -4.70 16.53
C GLY A 24 9.73 -3.85 17.66
N GLU A 25 9.21 -2.67 17.35
CA GLU A 25 8.60 -1.71 18.28
C GLU A 25 7.20 -1.33 17.78
N GLU A 26 6.33 -0.88 18.68
CA GLU A 26 4.97 -0.48 18.32
C GLU A 26 4.97 0.74 17.41
N ALA A 27 4.20 0.64 16.31
CA ALA A 27 3.96 1.73 15.37
C ALA A 27 2.53 2.25 15.55
N GLU A 28 2.38 3.56 15.57
CA GLU A 28 1.14 4.28 15.84
C GLU A 28 0.41 4.60 14.53
N ALA A 29 -0.82 4.13 14.37
CA ALA A 29 -1.68 4.48 13.24
C ALA A 29 -2.29 5.87 13.41
N ASP A 30 -2.20 6.69 12.37
CA ASP A 30 -2.84 7.99 12.26
C ASP A 30 -3.37 8.19 10.83
N VAL A 31 -4.26 9.14 10.61
CA VAL A 31 -4.97 9.33 9.32
C VAL A 31 -4.01 9.37 8.13
N SER A 32 -4.12 8.36 7.26
CA SER A 32 -3.30 8.14 6.05
C SER A 32 -1.80 7.92 6.32
N LYS A 33 -1.38 7.67 7.55
CA LYS A 33 0.01 7.49 7.93
C LYS A 33 0.20 6.63 9.17
N VAL A 34 1.42 6.21 9.37
CA VAL A 34 1.87 5.43 10.52
C VAL A 34 3.13 6.10 11.07
N PHE A 35 3.18 6.36 12.37
CA PHE A 35 4.38 6.83 13.05
C PHE A 35 5.14 5.66 13.69
N PHE A 36 6.46 5.73 13.67
CA PHE A 36 7.31 4.77 14.37
C PHE A 36 8.61 5.43 14.84
N THR A 37 9.19 4.86 15.87
CA THR A 37 10.50 5.26 16.40
C THR A 37 11.52 4.17 16.07
N GLY A 38 12.76 4.55 15.80
CA GLY A 38 13.81 3.59 15.49
C GLY A 38 15.14 4.26 15.11
N SER A 39 16.07 3.42 14.70
CA SER A 39 17.38 3.82 14.15
C SER A 39 17.29 4.16 12.66
N ALA A 40 18.38 4.70 12.07
CA ALA A 40 18.51 4.82 10.62
C ALA A 40 18.39 3.45 9.92
N GLY A 41 18.93 2.39 10.54
CA GLY A 41 18.80 1.03 10.04
C GLY A 41 17.36 0.54 10.01
N ASP A 42 16.51 0.91 10.97
CA ASP A 42 15.08 0.54 10.97
C ASP A 42 14.32 1.29 9.88
N CYS A 43 14.63 2.55 9.62
CA CYS A 43 14.11 3.27 8.47
C CYS A 43 14.49 2.58 7.15
N VAL A 44 15.73 2.12 7.01
CA VAL A 44 16.17 1.34 5.86
C VAL A 44 15.37 0.05 5.73
N LYS A 45 15.19 -0.73 6.83
CA LYS A 45 14.37 -1.95 6.80
C LYS A 45 12.94 -1.68 6.34
N VAL A 46 12.28 -0.64 6.85
CA VAL A 46 10.91 -0.30 6.43
C VAL A 46 10.86 0.07 4.95
N ASN A 47 11.80 0.87 4.44
CA ASN A 47 11.90 1.19 3.02
C ASN A 47 12.11 -0.04 2.12
N LEU A 48 12.89 -1.02 2.58
CA LEU A 48 13.21 -2.21 1.81
C LEU A 48 12.09 -3.26 1.85
N ALA A 49 11.49 -3.49 3.02
CA ALA A 49 10.62 -4.63 3.28
C ALA A 49 9.14 -4.31 3.26
N SER A 50 8.73 -3.06 3.53
CA SER A 50 7.30 -2.79 3.63
C SER A 50 6.56 -3.03 2.32
N GLN A 51 5.41 -3.66 2.45
CA GLN A 51 4.53 -4.07 1.37
C GLN A 51 3.25 -3.24 1.34
N THR A 52 2.91 -2.54 2.44
CA THR A 52 1.65 -1.80 2.62
C THR A 52 1.80 -0.28 2.71
N VAL A 53 3.02 0.24 2.97
CA VAL A 53 3.26 1.68 2.96
C VAL A 53 3.68 2.19 1.57
N ASN A 54 3.45 3.48 1.33
CA ASN A 54 3.76 4.11 0.05
C ASN A 54 5.11 4.84 0.08
N LYS A 55 5.36 5.66 1.09
CA LYS A 55 6.61 6.40 1.29
C LYS A 55 6.93 6.48 2.78
N VAL A 56 8.21 6.54 3.11
CA VAL A 56 8.74 6.69 4.47
C VAL A 56 9.47 8.02 4.56
N PHE A 57 9.28 8.72 5.67
CA PHE A 57 9.86 10.04 5.94
C PHE A 57 10.52 10.06 7.31
N LEU A 58 11.70 10.66 7.41
CA LEU A 58 12.23 11.10 8.69
C LEU A 58 11.41 12.31 9.15
N LEU A 59 10.79 12.23 10.31
CA LEU A 59 10.03 13.33 10.88
C LEU A 59 11.00 14.39 11.41
N LEU A 60 10.96 15.58 10.83
CA LEU A 60 11.78 16.71 11.23
C LEU A 60 11.05 17.61 12.23
N LEU A 61 9.75 17.80 12.00
CA LEU A 61 8.89 18.67 12.81
C LEU A 61 7.45 18.14 12.81
N LYS A 62 6.80 18.21 13.97
CA LYS A 62 5.34 18.09 14.15
C LYS A 62 4.91 19.18 15.10
N ASP A 63 4.10 20.14 14.62
CA ASP A 63 3.64 21.29 15.39
C ASP A 63 2.31 21.81 14.82
N ARG A 64 1.83 22.95 15.31
CA ARG A 64 0.64 23.64 14.82
C ARG A 64 1.02 24.91 14.06
N ALA A 65 0.33 25.14 12.94
CA ALA A 65 0.52 26.34 12.13
C ALA A 65 -0.81 26.78 11.49
N GLU A 66 -1.21 28.00 11.77
CA GLU A 66 -2.44 28.61 11.23
C GLU A 66 -2.15 29.61 10.10
N SER A 67 -0.88 30.05 9.95
CA SER A 67 -0.47 31.01 8.95
C SER A 67 0.82 30.58 8.24
N LEU A 68 1.10 31.20 7.07
CA LEU A 68 2.35 30.94 6.34
C LEU A 68 3.58 31.42 7.11
N GLU A 69 3.45 32.50 7.91
CA GLU A 69 4.52 33.02 8.75
C GLU A 69 4.90 32.01 9.83
N THR A 70 3.90 31.35 10.44
CA THR A 70 4.14 30.29 11.42
C THR A 70 4.79 29.08 10.76
N VAL A 71 4.31 28.66 9.58
CA VAL A 71 4.93 27.57 8.80
C VAL A 71 6.39 27.86 8.50
N GLU A 72 6.69 29.09 8.06
CA GLU A 72 8.06 29.52 7.73
C GLU A 72 8.96 29.55 8.96
N SER A 73 8.49 30.11 10.07
CA SER A 73 9.22 30.17 11.34
C SER A 73 9.54 28.77 11.88
N LEU A 74 8.56 27.87 11.88
CA LEU A 74 8.75 26.50 12.33
C LEU A 74 9.72 25.74 11.41
N ALA A 75 9.62 25.89 10.10
CA ALA A 75 10.56 25.30 9.16
C ALA A 75 12.00 25.84 9.34
N ALA A 76 12.16 27.13 9.67
CA ALA A 76 13.46 27.75 9.92
C ALA A 76 14.14 27.22 11.21
N SER A 77 13.38 26.68 12.17
CA SER A 77 13.92 26.11 13.40
C SER A 77 14.61 24.75 13.23
N VAL A 78 14.43 24.10 12.08
CA VAL A 78 15.03 22.80 11.78
C VAL A 78 16.48 22.94 11.33
N ASP A 79 17.37 22.11 11.88
CA ASP A 79 18.75 22.00 11.41
C ASP A 79 18.83 21.10 10.17
N TYR A 80 19.08 21.71 9.01
CA TYR A 80 19.23 20.99 7.73
C TYR A 80 20.69 20.61 7.42
N THR A 81 21.67 21.06 8.21
CA THR A 81 23.13 20.88 7.91
C THR A 81 23.54 19.41 7.96
N ASN A 82 22.88 18.62 8.80
CA ASN A 82 23.09 17.18 8.94
C ASN A 82 22.23 16.33 7.98
N LEU A 83 21.40 16.97 7.14
CA LEU A 83 20.44 16.30 6.25
C LEU A 83 20.78 16.51 4.78
N ILE A 84 21.29 17.69 4.43
CA ILE A 84 21.55 18.13 3.06
C ILE A 84 23.00 18.60 2.98
N THR A 85 23.77 18.02 2.06
CA THR A 85 25.17 18.45 1.84
C THR A 85 25.22 19.63 0.88
N ARG A 86 26.31 20.42 0.97
CA ARG A 86 26.53 21.65 0.21
C ARG A 86 26.37 21.51 -1.31
N GLY A 87 26.69 20.34 -1.88
CA GLY A 87 26.61 20.10 -3.32
C GLY A 87 25.24 19.62 -3.80
N GLN A 88 24.31 19.33 -2.89
CA GLN A 88 23.01 18.80 -3.22
C GLN A 88 21.98 19.87 -3.52
N SER A 89 21.00 19.52 -4.34
CA SER A 89 19.79 20.27 -4.58
C SER A 89 18.61 19.72 -3.80
N PHE A 90 17.62 20.56 -3.52
CA PHE A 90 16.41 20.11 -2.85
C PHE A 90 15.14 20.69 -3.50
N ALA A 91 14.00 20.05 -3.18
CA ALA A 91 12.67 20.57 -3.44
C ALA A 91 11.76 20.30 -2.24
N VAL A 92 10.68 21.07 -2.15
CA VAL A 92 9.61 20.90 -1.16
C VAL A 92 8.33 20.50 -1.89
N GLU A 93 7.75 19.36 -1.52
CA GLU A 93 6.40 18.94 -1.91
C GLU A 93 5.47 19.27 -0.72
N ALA A 94 4.34 19.92 -0.97
CA ALA A 94 3.39 20.24 0.09
C ALA A 94 2.00 19.70 -0.21
N GLU A 95 1.38 19.12 0.82
CA GLU A 95 -0.02 18.70 0.83
C GLU A 95 -0.80 19.58 1.82
N ARG A 96 -1.97 20.05 1.38
CA ARG A 96 -2.87 20.86 2.19
C ARG A 96 -4.23 20.21 2.27
N VAL A 97 -4.71 19.98 3.48
CA VAL A 97 -6.03 19.40 3.76
C VAL A 97 -6.80 20.33 4.69
N GLY A 98 -7.99 20.72 4.27
CA GLY A 98 -8.83 21.69 4.99
C GLY A 98 -8.89 23.06 4.30
N ALA A 99 -9.59 24.00 4.93
CA ALA A 99 -9.77 25.36 4.42
C ALA A 99 -8.66 26.28 4.96
N HIS A 100 -7.86 26.83 4.06
CA HIS A 100 -6.81 27.79 4.39
C HIS A 100 -6.84 28.93 3.38
N PRO A 101 -6.44 30.17 3.73
CA PRO A 101 -6.40 31.31 2.78
C PRO A 101 -5.21 31.25 1.81
N PHE A 102 -4.42 30.19 1.84
CA PHE A 102 -3.24 29.96 0.99
C PHE A 102 -3.25 28.55 0.39
N THR A 103 -2.42 28.33 -0.62
CA THR A 103 -2.33 27.08 -1.38
C THR A 103 -1.21 26.18 -0.88
N SER A 104 -1.14 24.92 -1.35
CA SER A 104 0.00 24.04 -1.11
C SER A 104 1.29 24.57 -1.75
N LEU A 105 1.20 25.33 -2.85
CA LEU A 105 2.37 25.97 -3.47
C LEU A 105 2.92 27.09 -2.58
N ASP A 106 2.06 27.84 -1.91
CA ASP A 106 2.49 28.89 -0.96
C ASP A 106 3.21 28.27 0.24
N ILE A 107 2.69 27.15 0.77
CA ILE A 107 3.36 26.38 1.84
C ILE A 107 4.74 25.91 1.37
N ALA A 108 4.83 25.29 0.20
CA ALA A 108 6.09 24.81 -0.35
C ALA A 108 7.11 25.95 -0.55
N ALA A 109 6.66 27.13 -1.01
CA ALA A 109 7.48 28.29 -1.20
C ALA A 109 8.01 28.86 0.15
N SER A 110 7.15 28.95 1.17
CA SER A 110 7.52 29.41 2.51
C SER A 110 8.55 28.50 3.17
N VAL A 111 8.29 27.17 3.15
CA VAL A 111 9.26 26.19 3.68
C VAL A 111 10.56 26.23 2.86
N GLY A 112 10.48 26.35 1.54
CA GLY A 112 11.67 26.46 0.67
C GLY A 112 12.55 27.65 1.00
N ARG A 113 11.95 28.83 1.27
CA ARG A 113 12.68 30.01 1.76
C ARG A 113 13.34 29.74 3.12
N ALA A 114 12.58 29.23 4.08
CA ALA A 114 13.08 28.90 5.41
C ALA A 114 14.31 27.98 5.36
N VAL A 115 14.26 26.91 4.53
CA VAL A 115 15.39 25.99 4.33
C VAL A 115 16.62 26.69 3.77
N VAL A 116 16.44 27.53 2.74
CA VAL A 116 17.56 28.27 2.12
C VAL A 116 18.20 29.23 3.11
N GLU A 117 17.40 30.02 3.84
CA GLU A 117 17.91 31.05 4.74
C GLU A 117 18.53 30.44 6.01
N SER A 118 17.91 29.42 6.64
CA SER A 118 18.48 28.75 7.81
C SER A 118 19.79 28.03 7.47
N TYR A 119 19.84 27.31 6.33
CA TYR A 119 21.06 26.66 5.88
C TYR A 119 22.18 27.68 5.58
N ARG A 120 21.84 28.81 4.93
CA ARG A 120 22.77 29.89 4.64
C ARG A 120 23.30 30.55 5.92
N ALA A 121 22.44 30.80 6.88
CA ALA A 121 22.83 31.36 8.18
C ALA A 121 23.81 30.45 8.93
N ALA A 122 23.55 29.11 8.89
CA ALA A 122 24.38 28.14 9.60
C ALA A 122 25.74 27.85 8.90
N THR A 123 25.76 27.87 7.55
CA THR A 123 26.94 27.38 6.78
C THR A 123 27.61 28.43 5.91
N GLY A 124 27.01 29.60 5.69
CA GLY A 124 27.41 30.60 4.72
C GLY A 124 27.09 30.26 3.26
N PHE A 125 26.51 29.12 2.97
CA PHE A 125 26.21 28.65 1.61
C PHE A 125 24.69 28.61 1.31
N LYS A 126 24.34 29.05 0.09
CA LYS A 126 22.95 28.95 -0.40
C LYS A 126 22.72 27.60 -1.06
N LEU A 127 21.74 26.84 -0.58
CA LEU A 127 21.30 25.58 -1.20
C LEU A 127 20.68 25.86 -2.57
N ARG A 128 20.89 24.92 -3.51
CA ARG A 128 20.28 24.92 -4.83
C ARG A 128 18.89 24.30 -4.76
N VAL A 129 17.90 25.01 -5.30
CA VAL A 129 16.54 24.49 -5.49
C VAL A 129 16.45 23.86 -6.89
N ASP A 130 15.95 22.62 -6.98
CA ASP A 130 15.68 21.95 -8.24
C ASP A 130 14.31 21.24 -8.14
N LEU A 131 13.30 21.83 -8.77
CA LEU A 131 11.92 21.33 -8.69
C LEU A 131 11.68 20.10 -9.59
N LYS A 132 12.56 19.84 -10.56
CA LYS A 132 12.41 18.73 -11.50
C LYS A 132 13.13 17.45 -11.03
N ASN A 133 14.41 17.59 -10.70
CA ASN A 133 15.29 16.47 -10.34
C ASN A 133 16.08 16.75 -9.06
N PRO A 134 15.45 17.01 -7.92
CA PRO A 134 16.14 17.29 -6.67
C PRO A 134 16.88 16.06 -6.16
N ASP A 135 18.01 16.28 -5.49
CA ASP A 135 18.69 15.21 -4.75
C ASP A 135 17.93 14.85 -3.49
N ILE A 136 17.40 15.85 -2.80
CA ILE A 136 16.66 15.74 -1.55
C ILE A 136 15.25 16.28 -1.72
N LYS A 137 14.26 15.54 -1.21
CA LYS A 137 12.86 15.99 -1.17
C LYS A 137 12.39 16.15 0.26
N LEU A 138 11.96 17.33 0.60
CA LEU A 138 11.20 17.62 1.81
C LEU A 138 9.70 17.48 1.51
N TYR A 139 8.95 17.05 2.49
CA TYR A 139 7.51 16.87 2.37
C TYR A 139 6.81 17.55 3.53
N VAL A 140 5.85 18.40 3.22
CA VAL A 140 5.05 19.13 4.20
C VAL A 140 3.60 18.73 4.10
N ILE A 141 2.99 18.39 5.22
CA ILE A 141 1.54 18.18 5.33
C ILE A 141 1.00 19.22 6.29
N LEU A 142 0.05 20.04 5.84
CA LEU A 142 -0.75 20.88 6.70
C LEU A 142 -2.20 20.40 6.64
N ARG A 143 -2.69 19.84 7.76
CA ARG A 143 -4.04 19.32 7.88
C ARG A 143 -4.76 20.06 9.01
N GLY A 144 -5.73 20.91 8.66
CA GLY A 144 -6.24 21.89 9.62
C GLY A 144 -5.08 22.76 10.11
N ASP A 145 -4.81 22.73 11.40
CA ASP A 145 -3.67 23.43 12.03
C ASP A 145 -2.45 22.51 12.28
N GLU A 146 -2.57 21.19 12.04
CA GLU A 146 -1.45 20.25 12.24
C GLU A 146 -0.46 20.33 11.09
N LEU A 147 0.78 20.71 11.39
CA LEU A 147 1.91 20.79 10.47
C LEU A 147 2.86 19.61 10.71
N LEU A 148 3.16 18.87 9.65
CA LEU A 148 4.22 17.87 9.61
C LEU A 148 5.25 18.26 8.56
N LEU A 149 6.52 18.27 8.93
CA LEU A 149 7.64 18.40 8.00
C LEU A 149 8.49 17.15 8.07
N GLY A 150 8.70 16.51 6.93
CA GLY A 150 9.47 15.27 6.81
C GLY A 150 10.46 15.29 5.67
N LEU A 151 11.53 14.51 5.82
CA LEU A 151 12.52 14.26 4.78
C LEU A 151 12.19 12.91 4.12
N ASN A 152 11.96 12.92 2.80
CA ASN A 152 11.61 11.71 2.06
C ASN A 152 12.81 10.77 1.95
N THR A 153 12.72 9.61 2.60
CA THR A 153 13.76 8.59 2.59
C THR A 153 13.53 7.51 1.52
N THR A 154 12.33 7.43 0.95
CA THR A 154 11.97 6.44 -0.07
C THR A 154 12.31 6.92 -1.49
N GLY A 155 11.99 8.17 -1.81
CA GLY A 155 12.01 8.70 -3.17
C GLY A 155 10.69 8.42 -3.89
N GLU A 156 10.71 7.55 -4.90
CA GLU A 156 9.50 7.09 -5.58
C GLU A 156 8.69 6.16 -4.69
N SER A 157 7.36 6.23 -4.84
CA SER A 157 6.47 5.46 -3.97
C SER A 157 6.62 3.94 -4.15
N LEU A 158 6.63 3.20 -3.03
CA LEU A 158 6.79 1.74 -2.99
C LEU A 158 5.68 0.95 -3.69
N HIS A 159 4.52 1.58 -3.99
CA HIS A 159 3.51 0.94 -4.83
C HIS A 159 3.98 0.72 -6.27
N ARG A 160 5.06 1.38 -6.72
CA ARG A 160 5.73 1.11 -8.00
C ARG A 160 6.60 -0.14 -7.84
N ARG A 161 5.97 -1.28 -7.91
CA ARG A 161 6.63 -2.57 -7.71
C ARG A 161 7.59 -2.92 -8.86
N PHE A 162 8.67 -3.60 -8.51
CA PHE A 162 9.70 -4.09 -9.44
C PHE A 162 9.15 -5.00 -10.54
N TYR A 163 8.09 -5.78 -10.26
CA TYR A 163 7.50 -6.74 -11.20
C TYR A 163 6.54 -6.10 -12.20
N ARG A 164 6.06 -4.87 -11.96
CA ARG A 164 4.98 -4.27 -12.75
C ARG A 164 5.47 -3.83 -14.12
N ARG A 165 5.06 -4.55 -15.17
CA ARG A 165 5.31 -4.23 -16.57
C ARG A 165 4.07 -3.57 -17.17
N GLY A 166 4.16 -2.27 -17.46
CA GLY A 166 3.04 -1.50 -18.04
C GLY A 166 1.98 -1.01 -17.04
N ALA A 167 1.30 0.07 -17.41
CA ALA A 167 0.25 0.67 -16.61
C ALA A 167 -1.12 0.14 -17.03
N HIS A 168 -1.63 -0.88 -16.37
CA HIS A 168 -3.06 -1.18 -16.46
C HIS A 168 -3.80 -0.15 -15.59
N ARG A 169 -4.45 0.82 -16.23
CA ARG A 169 -5.22 1.91 -15.56
C ARG A 169 -6.27 1.41 -14.55
N ALA A 170 -6.60 0.10 -14.58
CA ALA A 170 -7.65 -0.50 -13.75
C ALA A 170 -7.13 -1.39 -12.62
N ALA A 171 -5.83 -1.68 -12.58
CA ALA A 171 -5.31 -2.57 -11.57
C ALA A 171 -5.29 -1.87 -10.20
N LEU A 172 -5.62 -2.64 -9.16
CA LEU A 172 -5.49 -2.23 -7.77
C LEU A 172 -4.05 -1.79 -7.49
N SER A 173 -3.87 -0.80 -6.60
CA SER A 173 -2.52 -0.47 -6.11
C SER A 173 -1.91 -1.69 -5.41
N PRO A 174 -0.65 -2.05 -5.71
CA PRO A 174 0.00 -3.18 -5.05
C PRO A 174 -0.02 -3.11 -3.52
N THR A 175 0.21 -1.94 -2.94
CA THR A 175 0.16 -1.77 -1.48
C THR A 175 -1.24 -2.00 -0.91
N VAL A 176 -2.29 -1.65 -1.65
CA VAL A 176 -3.68 -1.97 -1.29
C VAL A 176 -3.95 -3.47 -1.46
N ALA A 177 -3.51 -4.07 -2.57
CA ALA A 177 -3.70 -5.52 -2.80
C ALA A 177 -3.03 -6.34 -1.69
N ASN A 178 -1.80 -5.98 -1.29
CA ASN A 178 -1.11 -6.62 -0.18
C ASN A 178 -1.87 -6.47 1.14
N ALA A 179 -2.38 -5.26 1.43
CA ALA A 179 -3.19 -5.03 2.63
C ALA A 179 -4.47 -5.87 2.62
N VAL A 180 -5.16 -6.02 1.48
CA VAL A 180 -6.35 -6.86 1.35
C VAL A 180 -6.01 -8.35 1.56
N VAL A 181 -4.88 -8.82 1.04
CA VAL A 181 -4.36 -10.18 1.34
C VAL A 181 -4.13 -10.37 2.84
N ARG A 182 -3.57 -9.40 3.54
CA ARG A 182 -3.37 -9.45 5.00
C ARG A 182 -4.69 -9.45 5.77
N ILE A 183 -5.64 -8.60 5.36
CA ILE A 183 -7.01 -8.54 5.94
C ILE A 183 -7.73 -9.88 5.78
N SER A 184 -7.51 -10.61 4.70
CA SER A 184 -8.11 -11.94 4.49
C SER A 184 -7.64 -13.00 5.49
N GLY A 185 -6.62 -12.73 6.27
CA GLY A 185 -6.04 -13.71 7.19
C GLY A 185 -5.31 -14.87 6.51
N TRP A 186 -5.16 -14.84 5.19
CA TRP A 186 -4.40 -15.87 4.47
C TRP A 186 -2.96 -15.98 4.98
N LYS A 187 -2.46 -17.19 5.03
CA LYS A 187 -1.07 -17.51 5.46
C LYS A 187 -0.44 -18.48 4.47
N PRO A 188 0.90 -18.42 4.27
CA PRO A 188 1.63 -19.42 3.50
C PRO A 188 1.31 -20.84 3.98
N GLY A 189 1.25 -21.77 3.05
CA GLY A 189 0.84 -23.17 3.30
C GLY A 189 -0.67 -23.41 3.18
N ARG A 190 -1.44 -22.36 2.87
CA ARG A 190 -2.86 -22.44 2.51
C ARG A 190 -3.04 -21.97 1.08
N THR A 191 -4.04 -22.53 0.39
CA THR A 191 -4.36 -22.14 -0.99
C THR A 191 -5.15 -20.84 -1.03
N LEU A 192 -4.71 -19.87 -1.85
CA LEU A 192 -5.42 -18.64 -2.16
C LEU A 192 -5.89 -18.64 -3.61
N LEU A 193 -7.14 -18.23 -3.83
CA LEU A 193 -7.73 -18.02 -5.16
C LEU A 193 -8.14 -16.57 -5.35
N ASP A 194 -7.75 -15.98 -6.49
CA ASP A 194 -8.35 -14.75 -7.03
C ASP A 194 -9.10 -15.07 -8.32
N PRO A 195 -10.46 -15.17 -8.29
CA PRO A 195 -11.26 -15.52 -9.46
C PRO A 195 -11.48 -14.38 -10.47
N PHE A 196 -10.88 -13.20 -10.23
CA PHE A 196 -10.91 -12.01 -11.08
C PHE A 196 -9.54 -11.34 -11.16
N CYS A 197 -8.49 -12.14 -11.34
CA CYS A 197 -7.11 -11.68 -11.09
C CYS A 197 -6.60 -10.60 -12.06
N GLY A 198 -7.22 -10.43 -13.23
CA GLY A 198 -6.77 -9.48 -14.23
C GLY A 198 -5.29 -9.67 -14.55
N SER A 199 -4.48 -8.61 -14.39
CA SER A 199 -3.02 -8.65 -14.58
C SER A 199 -2.25 -9.19 -13.36
N GLY A 200 -2.90 -9.92 -12.45
CA GLY A 200 -2.27 -10.71 -11.40
C GLY A 200 -1.83 -9.91 -10.16
N THR A 201 -2.34 -8.72 -9.91
CA THR A 201 -1.84 -7.89 -8.78
C THR A 201 -2.03 -8.57 -7.43
N ILE A 202 -3.25 -9.07 -7.11
CA ILE A 202 -3.51 -9.76 -5.83
C ILE A 202 -2.70 -11.06 -5.71
N PRO A 203 -2.67 -11.96 -6.71
CA PRO A 203 -1.84 -13.16 -6.66
C PRO A 203 -0.36 -12.89 -6.45
N LEU A 204 0.21 -11.91 -7.14
CA LEU A 204 1.64 -11.57 -7.01
C LEU A 204 1.95 -10.90 -5.66
N GLU A 205 1.06 -10.06 -5.14
CA GLU A 205 1.22 -9.49 -3.78
C GLU A 205 1.03 -10.55 -2.69
N ALA A 206 0.20 -11.57 -2.92
CA ALA A 206 0.13 -12.73 -2.03
C ALA A 206 1.45 -13.51 -2.02
N ALA A 207 2.10 -13.70 -3.17
CA ALA A 207 3.44 -14.31 -3.23
C ALA A 207 4.49 -13.46 -2.50
N ILE A 208 4.50 -12.14 -2.71
CA ILE A 208 5.40 -11.21 -1.99
C ILE A 208 5.22 -11.34 -0.48
N TYR A 209 3.97 -11.33 0.00
CA TYR A 209 3.67 -11.49 1.41
C TYR A 209 4.06 -12.87 1.92
N GLY A 210 3.64 -13.92 1.22
CA GLY A 210 3.87 -15.31 1.63
C GLY A 210 5.34 -15.71 1.69
N LEU A 211 6.15 -15.18 0.79
CA LEU A 211 7.59 -15.42 0.74
C LEU A 211 8.40 -14.43 1.60
N GLY A 212 7.75 -13.45 2.22
CA GLY A 212 8.43 -12.43 3.02
C GLY A 212 9.39 -11.60 2.18
N MET A 213 9.04 -11.33 0.91
CA MET A 213 9.91 -10.61 -0.01
C MET A 213 10.02 -9.14 0.36
N CYS A 214 11.17 -8.57 0.04
CA CYS A 214 11.50 -7.17 0.26
C CYS A 214 11.37 -6.40 -1.07
N PRO A 215 10.18 -5.88 -1.43
CA PRO A 215 9.97 -5.29 -2.74
C PRO A 215 10.80 -4.02 -2.95
N GLY A 216 11.05 -3.23 -1.91
CA GLY A 216 11.90 -2.05 -1.97
C GLY A 216 13.37 -2.37 -2.26
N ALA A 217 13.85 -3.53 -1.83
CA ALA A 217 15.22 -3.99 -2.13
C ALA A 217 15.44 -4.32 -3.62
N ARG A 218 14.38 -4.47 -4.39
CA ARG A 218 14.39 -4.77 -5.84
C ARG A 218 14.04 -3.57 -6.72
N THR A 219 13.69 -2.44 -6.12
CA THR A 219 13.56 -1.18 -6.83
C THR A 219 14.94 -0.56 -7.06
N GLY A 220 15.02 0.47 -7.89
CA GLY A 220 16.26 1.23 -8.08
C GLY A 220 16.76 1.90 -6.79
N ARG A 221 17.56 2.94 -6.92
CA ARG A 221 18.09 3.67 -5.76
C ARG A 221 16.96 4.33 -4.96
N LEU A 222 16.91 4.05 -3.66
CA LEU A 222 16.03 4.71 -2.70
C LEU A 222 16.66 6.04 -2.22
N ALA A 223 15.82 7.01 -1.85
CA ALA A 223 16.28 8.36 -1.55
C ALA A 223 17.21 8.43 -0.33
N PHE A 224 17.04 7.53 0.66
CA PHE A 224 17.91 7.51 1.84
C PHE A 224 19.40 7.36 1.48
N GLN A 225 19.75 6.74 0.35
CA GLN A 225 21.14 6.57 -0.11
C GLN A 225 21.83 7.90 -0.48
N LYS A 226 21.07 8.97 -0.65
CA LYS A 226 21.58 10.33 -0.90
C LYS A 226 21.63 11.21 0.36
N ILE A 227 21.05 10.76 1.45
CA ILE A 227 20.94 11.53 2.70
C ILE A 227 22.14 11.17 3.58
N CYS A 228 22.95 12.16 3.95
CA CYS A 228 24.20 11.94 4.70
C CYS A 228 24.01 11.27 6.07
N LEU A 229 22.81 11.34 6.63
CA LEU A 229 22.44 10.65 7.87
C LEU A 229 22.48 9.11 7.76
N PHE A 230 22.38 8.57 6.55
CA PHE A 230 22.35 7.13 6.32
C PHE A 230 23.69 6.66 5.74
N ASP A 231 24.38 5.84 6.52
CA ASP A 231 25.62 5.18 6.06
C ASP A 231 25.27 4.15 4.98
N VAL A 232 25.85 4.32 3.80
CA VAL A 232 25.56 3.49 2.62
C VAL A 232 26.02 2.05 2.82
N GLU A 233 27.15 1.82 3.51
CA GLU A 233 27.65 0.46 3.78
C GLU A 233 26.76 -0.27 4.78
N VAL A 234 26.29 0.44 5.81
CA VAL A 234 25.34 -0.11 6.79
C VAL A 234 24.00 -0.42 6.10
N ALA A 235 23.53 0.47 5.25
CA ALA A 235 22.29 0.26 4.50
C ALA A 235 22.38 -0.96 3.57
N GLU A 236 23.53 -1.19 2.90
CA GLU A 236 23.72 -2.36 2.05
C GLU A 236 23.81 -3.66 2.87
N LYS A 237 24.47 -3.66 4.02
CA LYS A 237 24.46 -4.81 4.95
C LYS A 237 23.04 -5.14 5.42
N VAL A 238 22.23 -4.12 5.72
CA VAL A 238 20.81 -4.31 6.06
C VAL A 238 20.07 -4.94 4.88
N ARG A 239 20.26 -4.41 3.68
CA ARG A 239 19.64 -4.92 2.44
C ARG A 239 19.98 -6.39 2.21
N GLU A 240 21.26 -6.76 2.25
CA GLU A 240 21.69 -8.16 2.11
C GLU A 240 21.08 -9.05 3.19
N GLY A 241 21.08 -8.59 4.45
CA GLY A 241 20.48 -9.33 5.57
C GLY A 241 18.98 -9.57 5.37
N MET A 242 18.25 -8.59 4.85
CA MET A 242 16.82 -8.71 4.55
C MET A 242 16.56 -9.69 3.40
N LEU A 243 17.32 -9.61 2.30
CA LEU A 243 17.20 -10.52 1.18
C LEU A 243 17.51 -11.98 1.54
N ARG A 244 18.44 -12.22 2.47
CA ARG A 244 18.76 -13.58 2.98
C ARG A 244 17.62 -14.17 3.81
N ARG A 245 16.75 -13.35 4.39
CA ARG A 245 15.58 -13.79 5.19
C ARG A 245 14.36 -14.13 4.36
N GLU A 246 14.36 -13.78 3.07
CA GLU A 246 13.28 -14.17 2.18
C GLU A 246 13.17 -15.68 2.11
N ARG A 247 11.95 -16.19 2.16
CA ARG A 247 11.68 -17.62 2.10
C ARG A 247 11.98 -18.13 0.71
N ARG A 248 12.80 -19.17 0.62
CA ARG A 248 12.95 -19.94 -0.61
C ARG A 248 11.82 -20.96 -0.68
N GLY A 249 11.08 -20.97 -1.77
CA GLY A 249 9.94 -21.86 -1.97
C GLY A 249 8.86 -21.23 -2.81
N ALA A 250 7.73 -21.90 -2.84
CA ALA A 250 6.56 -21.49 -3.58
C ALA A 250 5.36 -21.36 -2.64
N VAL A 251 4.49 -20.38 -2.92
CA VAL A 251 3.15 -20.31 -2.33
C VAL A 251 2.17 -21.13 -3.17
N ASP A 252 0.99 -21.42 -2.65
CA ASP A 252 -0.10 -21.98 -3.43
C ASP A 252 -1.16 -20.92 -3.70
N VAL A 253 -1.01 -20.22 -4.83
CA VAL A 253 -1.88 -19.12 -5.24
C VAL A 253 -2.34 -19.32 -6.67
N VAL A 254 -3.64 -19.23 -6.88
CA VAL A 254 -4.27 -19.35 -8.19
C VAL A 254 -4.96 -18.03 -8.55
N GLY A 255 -4.63 -17.48 -9.71
CA GLY A 255 -5.34 -16.37 -10.33
C GLY A 255 -6.14 -16.87 -11.54
N LEU A 256 -7.44 -16.61 -11.57
CA LEU A 256 -8.29 -16.92 -12.71
C LEU A 256 -8.82 -15.63 -13.32
N ASP A 257 -8.83 -15.54 -14.63
CA ASP A 257 -9.48 -14.47 -15.38
C ASP A 257 -9.95 -14.98 -16.74
N ILE A 258 -11.01 -14.39 -17.25
CA ILE A 258 -11.55 -14.73 -18.58
C ILE A 258 -10.68 -14.17 -19.71
N SER A 259 -9.92 -13.11 -19.44
CA SER A 259 -9.12 -12.38 -20.41
C SER A 259 -7.73 -12.96 -20.56
N GLY A 260 -7.48 -13.73 -21.61
CA GLY A 260 -6.14 -14.20 -21.95
C GLY A 260 -5.10 -13.08 -22.11
N LYS A 261 -5.54 -11.88 -22.59
CA LYS A 261 -4.66 -10.71 -22.68
C LYS A 261 -4.23 -10.20 -21.29
N ALA A 262 -5.12 -10.21 -20.32
CA ALA A 262 -4.79 -9.80 -18.96
C ALA A 262 -3.83 -10.83 -18.30
N LEU A 263 -4.07 -12.11 -18.53
CA LEU A 263 -3.22 -13.18 -18.02
C LEU A 263 -1.82 -13.18 -18.65
N ALA A 264 -1.69 -12.82 -19.92
CA ALA A 264 -0.36 -12.65 -20.54
C ALA A 264 0.47 -11.59 -19.79
N LEU A 265 -0.13 -10.44 -19.43
CA LEU A 265 0.52 -9.42 -18.60
C LEU A 265 0.82 -9.91 -17.18
N ALA A 266 -0.03 -10.78 -16.63
CA ALA A 266 0.21 -11.39 -15.32
C ALA A 266 1.42 -12.34 -15.35
N GLU A 267 1.54 -13.16 -16.39
CA GLU A 267 2.69 -14.05 -16.60
C GLU A 267 3.99 -13.26 -16.86
N GLU A 268 3.95 -12.19 -17.67
CA GLU A 268 5.10 -11.30 -17.86
C GLU A 268 5.56 -10.69 -16.53
N SER A 269 4.60 -10.26 -15.69
CA SER A 269 4.89 -9.71 -14.36
C SER A 269 5.46 -10.77 -13.42
N LYS A 270 4.94 -12.00 -13.45
CA LYS A 270 5.45 -13.13 -12.68
C LYS A 270 6.88 -13.49 -13.09
N ALA A 271 7.18 -13.48 -14.37
CA ALA A 271 8.51 -13.81 -14.88
C ALA A 271 9.62 -12.90 -14.31
N VAL A 272 9.30 -11.66 -13.89
CA VAL A 272 10.27 -10.74 -13.27
C VAL A 272 10.76 -11.24 -11.91
N PHE A 273 10.06 -12.16 -11.26
CA PHE A 273 10.54 -12.78 -10.01
C PHE A 273 11.81 -13.60 -10.22
N GLY A 274 12.01 -14.14 -11.42
CA GLY A 274 13.22 -14.91 -11.78
C GLY A 274 13.27 -16.31 -11.18
N PHE A 275 12.19 -16.76 -10.52
CA PHE A 275 12.03 -18.10 -9.93
C PHE A 275 10.54 -18.46 -9.87
N ASP A 276 10.24 -19.74 -9.69
CA ASP A 276 8.85 -20.16 -9.46
C ASP A 276 8.38 -19.77 -8.06
N CYS A 277 7.54 -18.74 -8.00
CA CYS A 277 6.97 -18.26 -6.75
C CYS A 277 5.68 -19.01 -6.35
N GLY A 278 5.23 -19.99 -7.14
CA GLY A 278 4.04 -20.81 -6.87
C GLY A 278 2.71 -20.13 -7.22
N VAL A 279 2.74 -19.06 -7.99
CA VAL A 279 1.53 -18.43 -8.54
C VAL A 279 1.22 -19.08 -9.89
N ARG A 280 -0.01 -19.59 -10.04
CA ARG A 280 -0.54 -20.15 -11.29
C ARG A 280 -1.64 -19.26 -11.83
N PHE A 281 -1.58 -18.96 -13.13
CA PHE A 281 -2.64 -18.22 -13.81
C PHE A 281 -3.43 -19.17 -14.72
N VAL A 282 -4.77 -19.10 -14.65
CA VAL A 282 -5.70 -19.98 -15.36
C VAL A 282 -6.67 -19.12 -16.16
N GLN A 283 -6.78 -19.35 -17.46
CA GLN A 283 -7.83 -18.73 -18.25
C GLN A 283 -9.12 -19.47 -18.05
N GLY A 284 -10.16 -18.80 -17.52
CA GLY A 284 -11.42 -19.43 -17.23
C GLY A 284 -12.54 -18.44 -16.93
N ASP A 285 -13.74 -18.97 -16.95
CA ASP A 285 -14.95 -18.24 -16.62
C ASP A 285 -15.35 -18.55 -15.17
N VAL A 286 -15.45 -17.53 -14.32
CA VAL A 286 -15.81 -17.67 -12.91
C VAL A 286 -17.15 -18.40 -12.71
N PHE A 287 -18.10 -18.28 -13.64
CA PHE A 287 -19.38 -19.00 -13.58
C PHE A 287 -19.27 -20.52 -13.77
N LYS A 288 -18.08 -21.00 -14.15
CA LYS A 288 -17.76 -22.42 -14.35
C LYS A 288 -16.50 -22.79 -13.53
N LEU A 289 -16.35 -22.19 -12.35
CA LEU A 289 -15.14 -22.27 -11.53
C LEU A 289 -14.78 -23.71 -11.16
N ASP A 290 -15.78 -24.57 -10.93
CA ASP A 290 -15.65 -26.00 -10.67
C ASP A 290 -14.86 -26.79 -11.74
N LYS A 291 -14.86 -26.30 -12.99
CA LYS A 291 -14.10 -26.91 -14.09
C LYS A 291 -12.59 -26.61 -14.02
N TYR A 292 -12.20 -25.53 -13.35
CA TYR A 292 -10.83 -25.05 -13.33
C TYR A 292 -10.15 -25.25 -11.98
N ILE A 293 -10.93 -25.28 -10.90
CA ILE A 293 -10.42 -25.39 -9.53
C ILE A 293 -10.89 -26.73 -8.96
N THR A 294 -9.98 -27.70 -8.95
CA THR A 294 -10.24 -29.06 -8.45
C THR A 294 -9.58 -29.33 -7.09
N GLN A 295 -8.72 -28.42 -6.65
CA GLN A 295 -8.06 -28.49 -5.35
C GLN A 295 -8.87 -27.73 -4.29
N ARG A 296 -8.60 -28.07 -3.02
CA ARG A 296 -9.15 -27.30 -1.90
C ARG A 296 -8.60 -25.87 -1.94
N VAL A 297 -9.49 -24.90 -1.78
CA VAL A 297 -9.16 -23.50 -1.59
C VAL A 297 -9.52 -23.09 -0.17
N ASP A 298 -8.60 -22.47 0.54
CA ASP A 298 -8.81 -22.01 1.92
C ASP A 298 -9.24 -20.55 2.00
N THR A 299 -8.81 -19.72 1.02
CA THR A 299 -9.11 -18.28 1.02
C THR A 299 -9.32 -17.78 -0.40
N VAL A 300 -10.38 -17.02 -0.59
CA VAL A 300 -10.65 -16.27 -1.82
C VAL A 300 -10.46 -14.80 -1.56
N VAL A 301 -9.61 -14.15 -2.37
CA VAL A 301 -9.37 -12.71 -2.29
C VAL A 301 -9.55 -12.12 -3.66
N CYS A 302 -10.45 -11.17 -3.84
CA CYS A 302 -10.71 -10.64 -5.17
C CYS A 302 -11.11 -9.17 -5.22
N ASN A 303 -10.90 -8.62 -6.42
CA ASN A 303 -11.33 -7.29 -6.84
C ASN A 303 -12.19 -7.43 -8.10
N PRO A 304 -13.49 -7.80 -7.98
CA PRO A 304 -14.34 -8.04 -9.13
C PRO A 304 -14.58 -6.78 -9.96
N PRO A 305 -14.97 -6.88 -11.24
CA PRO A 305 -15.15 -5.73 -12.12
C PRO A 305 -16.25 -4.80 -11.61
N PHE A 306 -15.94 -3.50 -11.43
CA PHE A 306 -16.86 -2.51 -10.84
C PHE A 306 -17.89 -1.93 -11.83
N GLY A 307 -17.98 -2.45 -13.06
CA GLY A 307 -18.90 -1.96 -14.07
C GLY A 307 -18.52 -0.64 -14.73
N VAL A 308 -17.37 -0.04 -14.38
CA VAL A 308 -16.88 1.21 -15.03
C VAL A 308 -16.21 0.90 -16.38
N ARG A 309 -15.70 -0.32 -16.56
CA ARG A 309 -14.94 -0.75 -17.77
C ARG A 309 -15.50 -1.99 -18.45
N ILE A 310 -16.04 -2.93 -17.69
CA ILE A 310 -16.90 -3.99 -18.21
C ILE A 310 -18.31 -3.53 -17.87
N ARG A 311 -19.12 -3.16 -18.88
CA ARG A 311 -20.52 -2.78 -18.69
C ARG A 311 -21.31 -4.00 -18.22
N VAL A 312 -21.27 -4.26 -16.93
CA VAL A 312 -22.16 -5.23 -16.29
C VAL A 312 -23.52 -4.54 -16.20
N LYS A 313 -24.51 -5.00 -16.97
CA LYS A 313 -25.87 -4.42 -16.99
C LYS A 313 -26.49 -4.44 -15.59
N ASP A 314 -26.30 -5.52 -14.86
CA ASP A 314 -26.75 -5.70 -13.47
C ASP A 314 -25.58 -6.23 -12.60
N PRO A 315 -24.87 -5.33 -11.92
CA PRO A 315 -23.74 -5.74 -11.08
C PRO A 315 -24.14 -6.64 -9.90
N GLU A 316 -25.32 -6.45 -9.31
CA GLU A 316 -25.77 -7.25 -8.17
C GLU A 316 -26.01 -8.69 -8.59
N LYS A 317 -26.74 -8.89 -9.68
CA LYS A 317 -26.95 -10.22 -10.26
C LYS A 317 -25.63 -10.89 -10.65
N PHE A 318 -24.74 -10.16 -11.31
CA PHE A 318 -23.43 -10.66 -11.70
C PHE A 318 -22.62 -11.14 -10.47
N TYR A 319 -22.54 -10.33 -9.42
CA TYR A 319 -21.80 -10.71 -8.21
C TYR A 319 -22.46 -11.88 -7.49
N THR A 320 -23.79 -11.90 -7.40
CA THR A 320 -24.54 -13.01 -6.80
C THR A 320 -24.24 -14.33 -7.50
N GLU A 321 -24.32 -14.36 -8.83
CA GLU A 321 -24.05 -15.59 -9.61
C GLU A 321 -22.58 -16.01 -9.50
N ALA A 322 -21.65 -15.07 -9.57
CA ALA A 322 -20.22 -15.34 -9.43
C ALA A 322 -19.88 -15.91 -8.04
N PHE A 323 -20.41 -15.32 -6.98
CA PHE A 323 -20.13 -15.81 -5.62
C PHE A 323 -20.86 -17.10 -5.30
N LYS A 324 -22.01 -17.40 -5.92
CA LYS A 324 -22.60 -18.75 -5.88
C LYS A 324 -21.68 -19.78 -6.52
N ALA A 325 -21.07 -19.47 -7.65
CA ALA A 325 -20.09 -20.36 -8.29
C ALA A 325 -18.84 -20.54 -7.40
N VAL A 326 -18.35 -19.46 -6.75
CA VAL A 326 -17.25 -19.54 -5.78
C VAL A 326 -17.65 -20.41 -4.58
N MET A 327 -18.83 -20.22 -4.02
CA MET A 327 -19.33 -21.02 -2.89
C MET A 327 -19.41 -22.52 -3.25
N ASN A 328 -19.92 -22.84 -4.43
CA ASN A 328 -20.03 -24.21 -4.89
C ASN A 328 -18.67 -24.88 -5.10
N ALA A 329 -17.71 -24.18 -5.69
CA ALA A 329 -16.37 -24.72 -5.92
C ALA A 329 -15.48 -24.70 -4.67
N CYS A 330 -15.70 -23.76 -3.74
CA CYS A 330 -14.87 -23.51 -2.58
C CYS A 330 -15.70 -23.30 -1.30
N PRO A 331 -16.52 -24.29 -0.87
CA PRO A 331 -17.58 -24.08 0.15
C PRO A 331 -17.07 -23.66 1.53
N ASN A 332 -15.81 -23.97 1.86
CA ASN A 332 -15.21 -23.66 3.16
C ASN A 332 -14.17 -22.50 3.07
N ALA A 333 -14.08 -21.84 1.92
CA ALA A 333 -13.13 -20.77 1.76
C ALA A 333 -13.60 -19.48 2.45
N PHE A 334 -12.66 -18.81 3.14
CA PHE A 334 -12.88 -17.47 3.61
C PHE A 334 -12.85 -16.50 2.43
N LEU A 335 -13.84 -15.64 2.29
CA LEU A 335 -13.95 -14.69 1.17
C LEU A 335 -13.65 -13.28 1.60
N THR A 336 -12.70 -12.63 0.93
CA THR A 336 -12.41 -11.19 1.08
C THR A 336 -12.55 -10.50 -0.27
N VAL A 337 -13.42 -9.50 -0.32
CA VAL A 337 -13.74 -8.75 -1.56
C VAL A 337 -13.51 -7.27 -1.34
N ILE A 338 -12.77 -6.63 -2.25
CA ILE A 338 -12.71 -5.17 -2.33
C ILE A 338 -13.61 -4.66 -3.46
N CYS A 339 -14.45 -3.67 -3.20
CA CYS A 339 -15.38 -3.11 -4.18
C CYS A 339 -15.68 -1.62 -3.91
N ASN A 340 -16.28 -0.93 -4.88
CA ASN A 340 -16.74 0.46 -4.75
C ASN A 340 -18.27 0.61 -4.70
N LYS A 341 -19.02 -0.49 -4.67
CA LYS A 341 -20.49 -0.51 -4.61
C LYS A 341 -20.96 -1.34 -3.40
N PRO A 342 -20.82 -0.82 -2.17
CA PRO A 342 -20.96 -1.61 -0.95
C PRO A 342 -22.36 -2.24 -0.82
N PHE A 343 -23.42 -1.50 -1.06
CA PHE A 343 -24.80 -2.03 -0.93
C PHE A 343 -25.11 -3.18 -1.92
N LYS A 344 -24.65 -3.05 -3.16
CA LYS A 344 -24.84 -4.13 -4.15
C LYS A 344 -24.00 -5.36 -3.81
N MET A 345 -22.80 -5.13 -3.28
CA MET A 345 -21.91 -6.19 -2.83
C MET A 345 -22.49 -6.92 -1.62
N LEU A 346 -23.00 -6.18 -0.63
CA LEU A 346 -23.63 -6.77 0.55
C LEU A 346 -24.79 -7.70 0.17
N ARG A 347 -25.74 -7.20 -0.66
CA ARG A 347 -26.85 -8.02 -1.16
C ARG A 347 -26.39 -9.24 -1.95
N ALA A 348 -25.37 -9.09 -2.79
CA ALA A 348 -24.83 -10.19 -3.56
C ALA A 348 -24.19 -11.26 -2.67
N LEU A 349 -23.49 -10.89 -1.61
CA LEU A 349 -22.91 -11.80 -0.64
C LEU A 349 -24.02 -12.57 0.10
N GLU A 350 -25.03 -11.86 0.63
CA GLU A 350 -26.18 -12.47 1.30
C GLU A 350 -26.94 -13.44 0.39
N ASN A 351 -27.24 -13.02 -0.86
CA ASN A 351 -27.93 -13.84 -1.85
C ASN A 351 -27.11 -15.06 -2.37
N SER A 352 -25.81 -15.08 -2.10
CA SER A 352 -24.91 -16.18 -2.43
C SER A 352 -24.48 -17.01 -1.22
N HIS A 353 -25.20 -16.90 -0.10
CA HIS A 353 -24.97 -17.62 1.15
C HIS A 353 -23.62 -17.32 1.82
N TYR A 354 -23.08 -16.12 1.63
CA TYR A 354 -21.99 -15.60 2.44
C TYR A 354 -22.53 -14.71 3.56
N ASN A 355 -21.98 -14.87 4.76
CA ASN A 355 -22.21 -14.00 5.90
C ASN A 355 -21.06 -13.01 6.03
N PRO A 356 -21.25 -11.71 5.72
CA PRO A 356 -20.25 -10.68 5.95
C PRO A 356 -20.01 -10.49 7.46
N ILE A 357 -18.76 -10.66 7.89
CA ILE A 357 -18.35 -10.56 9.30
C ILE A 357 -17.56 -9.30 9.60
N SER A 358 -17.02 -8.65 8.59
CA SER A 358 -16.36 -7.34 8.74
C SER A 358 -16.47 -6.49 7.49
N LEU A 359 -16.43 -5.18 7.69
CA LEU A 359 -16.39 -4.17 6.64
C LEU A 359 -15.34 -3.13 6.97
N LYS A 360 -14.48 -2.81 6.01
CA LYS A 360 -13.48 -1.75 6.14
C LYS A 360 -13.56 -0.80 4.96
N LYS A 361 -13.78 0.49 5.23
CA LYS A 361 -13.75 1.54 4.21
C LYS A 361 -12.31 1.98 3.94
N VAL A 362 -11.94 2.04 2.67
CA VAL A 362 -10.62 2.44 2.19
C VAL A 362 -10.76 3.55 1.14
N LEU A 363 -9.94 4.59 1.20
CA LEU A 363 -9.93 5.65 0.19
C LEU A 363 -8.78 5.42 -0.79
N LEU A 364 -9.12 5.24 -2.07
CA LEU A 364 -8.19 5.07 -3.19
C LEU A 364 -8.13 6.37 -4.00
N GLY A 365 -7.40 7.36 -3.50
CA GLY A 365 -7.56 8.74 -3.96
C GLY A 365 -8.96 9.26 -3.60
N ASP A 366 -9.70 9.73 -4.59
CA ASP A 366 -11.08 10.24 -4.42
C ASP A 366 -12.15 9.12 -4.43
N ILE A 367 -11.75 7.87 -4.64
CA ILE A 367 -12.69 6.75 -4.74
C ILE A 367 -12.78 6.02 -3.39
N ALA A 368 -13.99 5.97 -2.81
CA ALA A 368 -14.24 5.09 -1.69
C ALA A 368 -14.37 3.63 -2.17
N ALA A 369 -13.56 2.77 -1.59
CA ALA A 369 -13.64 1.33 -1.73
C ALA A 369 -13.96 0.69 -0.38
N TYR A 370 -14.49 -0.52 -0.41
CA TYR A 370 -14.95 -1.24 0.77
C TYR A 370 -14.42 -2.67 0.69
N VAL A 371 -13.77 -3.11 1.75
CA VAL A 371 -13.28 -4.48 1.90
C VAL A 371 -14.25 -5.24 2.81
N PHE A 372 -14.91 -6.24 2.25
CA PHE A 372 -15.77 -7.17 2.96
C PHE A 372 -14.98 -8.44 3.26
N SER A 373 -15.05 -8.91 4.51
CA SER A 373 -14.63 -10.27 4.87
C SER A 373 -15.86 -11.09 5.23
N SER A 374 -15.95 -12.29 4.69
CA SER A 374 -17.16 -13.12 4.76
C SER A 374 -16.82 -14.60 4.95
N VAL A 375 -17.69 -15.31 5.62
CA VAL A 375 -17.64 -16.78 5.74
C VAL A 375 -18.86 -17.39 5.04
N GLY A 376 -18.70 -18.59 4.50
CA GLY A 376 -19.84 -19.36 3.98
C GLY A 376 -20.80 -19.69 5.12
N MET A 377 -22.09 -19.54 4.88
CA MET A 377 -23.11 -20.01 5.81
C MET A 377 -23.20 -21.54 5.71
N SER A 378 -22.42 -22.25 6.55
CA SER A 378 -22.75 -23.63 6.86
C SER A 378 -23.91 -23.66 7.85
N VAL A 379 -24.77 -24.67 7.76
CA VAL A 379 -26.02 -24.81 8.52
C VAL A 379 -25.82 -24.74 10.05
N ASP A 380 -24.59 -24.85 10.52
CA ASP A 380 -24.24 -24.93 11.95
C ASP A 380 -23.50 -23.68 12.52
N SER A 381 -23.28 -22.62 11.76
CA SER A 381 -22.55 -21.43 12.26
C SER A 381 -23.49 -20.27 12.61
N VAL A 382 -24.15 -20.36 13.75
CA VAL A 382 -24.77 -19.21 14.42
C VAL A 382 -23.64 -18.41 15.14
N PHE A 383 -22.86 -17.64 14.39
CA PHE A 383 -22.08 -16.56 14.98
C PHE A 383 -22.94 -15.30 14.99
N ALA A 384 -23.19 -14.77 16.19
CA ALA A 384 -23.81 -13.46 16.41
C ALA A 384 -22.87 -12.36 15.87
N GLY A 385 -22.92 -12.11 14.55
CA GLY A 385 -22.22 -10.99 13.92
C GLY A 385 -23.03 -9.71 14.11
N GLN A 386 -22.39 -8.65 14.60
CA GLN A 386 -22.90 -7.28 14.45
C GLN A 386 -23.23 -7.06 12.97
N ARG A 387 -24.41 -6.50 12.69
CA ARG A 387 -24.87 -6.30 11.31
C ARG A 387 -23.96 -5.31 10.60
N VAL A 388 -23.19 -5.81 9.65
CA VAL A 388 -22.28 -5.02 8.78
C VAL A 388 -23.03 -3.91 8.03
N SER A 389 -24.36 -4.05 7.84
CA SER A 389 -25.24 -3.06 7.23
C SER A 389 -25.24 -1.68 7.94
N GLU A 390 -24.88 -1.62 9.22
CA GLU A 390 -24.81 -0.37 9.99
C GLU A 390 -23.50 0.40 9.77
N GLN A 391 -22.52 -0.19 9.09
CA GLN A 391 -21.18 0.39 8.86
C GLN A 391 -21.00 1.01 7.47
N ILE A 392 -21.99 0.88 6.57
CA ILE A 392 -22.01 1.44 5.21
C ILE A 392 -22.57 2.86 5.25
#